data_d56470d0b652fa97fdd37ca8608b95e9
#
_entry.id   d56470d0b652fa97fdd37ca8608b95e9
#
_cell.length_a   1.000
_cell.length_b   1.000
_cell.length_c   1.000
_cell.angle_alpha   90.00
_cell.angle_beta   90.00
_cell.angle_gamma   90.00
#
_symmetry.space_group_name_H-M   'P 1'
#
loop_
_entity.id
_entity.type
_entity.pdbx_description
1 polymer ?
#
loop_
_entity_poly.entity_id
_entity_poly.type
_entity_poly.pdbx_seq_one_letter_code
_entity_poly.pdbx_strand_id
1 'polypeptide(L)'
;METGTKYTLTRCVSENETAKFLGSGGLEVYATPAMICHMELAAYTLAENEGFQTVGTRLDVSHLKACKAGTQVTITAELTQVDGRRLEYNVKAEDASGALLGEGKHQRFVIDPERFMAKLG
;
A
#
# COMPACT_ATOMS: atom_id res chain seq x y z
N MET A 1 -6.54 -17.92 2.82
CA MET A 1 -6.00 -17.02 1.76
C MET A 1 -5.01 -17.75 0.89
N GLU A 2 -5.13 -17.57 -0.40
CA GLU A 2 -4.24 -18.23 -1.35
C GLU A 2 -3.21 -17.26 -1.92
N THR A 3 -1.96 -17.71 -2.02
CA THR A 3 -0.92 -16.95 -2.71
C THR A 3 -1.30 -16.76 -4.18
N GLY A 4 -0.90 -15.62 -4.74
CA GLY A 4 -1.29 -15.21 -6.08
C GLY A 4 -2.57 -14.38 -6.12
N THR A 5 -3.33 -14.30 -5.02
CA THR A 5 -4.50 -13.42 -4.94
C THR A 5 -4.04 -11.98 -5.03
N LYS A 6 -4.77 -11.18 -5.84
CA LYS A 6 -4.45 -9.77 -6.07
C LYS A 6 -5.62 -8.88 -5.71
N TYR A 7 -5.31 -7.68 -5.31
CA TYR A 7 -6.27 -6.59 -5.20
C TYR A 7 -5.70 -5.36 -5.87
N THR A 8 -6.52 -4.70 -6.67
CA THR A 8 -6.12 -3.50 -7.40
C THR A 8 -7.09 -2.38 -7.09
N LEU A 9 -6.55 -1.20 -6.84
CA LEU A 9 -7.33 0.03 -6.71
C LEU A 9 -6.78 1.10 -7.63
N THR A 10 -7.65 1.99 -8.10
CA THR A 10 -7.28 3.11 -8.96
C THR A 10 -7.63 4.40 -8.23
N ARG A 11 -6.71 5.36 -8.25
CA ARG A 11 -6.89 6.65 -7.60
C ARG A 11 -6.37 7.77 -8.49
N CYS A 12 -6.96 8.94 -8.33
CA CYS A 12 -6.40 10.17 -8.86
C CYS A 12 -5.58 10.82 -7.74
N VAL A 13 -4.31 11.09 -7.98
CA VAL A 13 -3.44 11.73 -6.98
C VAL A 13 -4.02 13.11 -6.67
N SER A 14 -4.34 13.38 -5.41
CA SER A 14 -4.88 14.66 -4.97
C SER A 14 -3.76 15.61 -4.55
N GLU A 15 -4.07 16.90 -4.48
CA GLU A 15 -3.13 17.91 -4.00
C GLU A 15 -2.70 17.66 -2.56
N ASN A 16 -3.56 17.01 -1.77
CA ASN A 16 -3.27 16.66 -0.38
C ASN A 16 -2.33 15.46 -0.27
N GLU A 17 -1.97 14.85 -1.37
CA GLU A 17 -1.10 13.69 -1.44
C GLU A 17 0.25 14.00 -2.07
N THR A 18 0.59 15.28 -2.18
CA THR A 18 1.90 15.69 -2.68
C THR A 18 2.94 15.76 -1.56
N ALA A 19 4.20 15.62 -1.94
CA ALA A 19 5.32 15.71 -1.00
C ALA A 19 5.33 17.04 -0.25
N LYS A 20 5.05 18.14 -0.96
CA LYS A 20 4.99 19.47 -0.37
C LYS A 20 3.87 19.59 0.66
N PHE A 21 2.69 19.07 0.36
CA PHE A 21 1.55 19.13 1.29
C PHE A 21 1.82 18.30 2.55
N LEU A 22 2.33 17.08 2.38
CA LEU A 22 2.57 16.18 3.50
C LEU A 22 3.83 16.53 4.30
N GLY A 23 4.71 17.36 3.75
CA GLY A 23 5.95 17.74 4.42
C GLY A 23 7.08 16.72 4.24
N SER A 24 6.94 15.78 3.30
CA SER A 24 7.97 14.79 3.01
C SER A 24 8.99 15.25 1.96
N GLY A 25 8.77 16.40 1.36
CA GLY A 25 9.64 17.02 0.37
C GLY A 25 9.14 18.40 0.00
N GLY A 26 9.78 19.05 -0.96
CA GLY A 26 9.49 20.43 -1.35
C GLY A 26 8.72 20.59 -2.65
N LEU A 27 8.36 19.51 -3.33
CA LEU A 27 7.74 19.57 -4.66
C LEU A 27 6.30 19.07 -4.63
N GLU A 28 5.53 19.56 -5.61
CA GLU A 28 4.12 19.17 -5.77
C GLU A 28 3.99 17.90 -6.62
N VAL A 29 4.64 16.84 -6.18
CA VAL A 29 4.60 15.53 -6.83
C VAL A 29 4.01 14.52 -5.86
N TYR A 30 3.51 13.42 -6.38
CA TYR A 30 2.97 12.32 -5.58
C TYR A 30 3.97 11.92 -4.50
N ALA A 31 3.57 12.06 -3.25
CA ALA A 31 4.46 11.81 -2.12
C ALA A 31 4.72 10.31 -1.96
N THR A 32 5.97 9.95 -1.66
CA THR A 32 6.32 8.57 -1.35
C THR A 32 5.47 8.00 -0.21
N PRO A 33 5.28 8.71 0.93
CA PRO A 33 4.40 8.18 1.98
C PRO A 33 2.95 8.02 1.54
N ALA A 34 2.44 8.86 0.62
CA ALA A 34 1.09 8.69 0.09
C ALA A 34 1.00 7.43 -0.79
N MET A 35 1.98 7.20 -1.65
CA MET A 35 2.05 6.00 -2.47
C MET A 35 2.09 4.74 -1.58
N ILE A 36 2.91 4.74 -0.56
CA ILE A 36 3.02 3.63 0.39
C ILE A 36 1.70 3.43 1.13
N CYS A 37 1.04 4.51 1.53
CA CYS A 37 -0.28 4.42 2.16
C CYS A 37 -1.28 3.70 1.25
N HIS A 38 -1.28 4.01 -0.04
CA HIS A 38 -2.16 3.35 -1.00
C HIS A 38 -1.79 1.88 -1.22
N MET A 39 -0.50 1.56 -1.19
CA MET A 39 -0.03 0.17 -1.25
C MET A 39 -0.49 -0.61 -0.02
N GLU A 40 -0.40 -0.01 1.16
CA GLU A 40 -0.90 -0.61 2.39
C GLU A 40 -2.41 -0.82 2.33
N LEU A 41 -3.14 0.17 1.82
CA LEU A 41 -4.60 0.07 1.68
C LEU A 41 -4.98 -1.11 0.77
N ALA A 42 -4.27 -1.29 -0.33
CA ALA A 42 -4.53 -2.42 -1.23
C ALA A 42 -4.29 -3.76 -0.55
N ALA A 43 -3.19 -3.89 0.17
CA ALA A 43 -2.85 -5.13 0.89
C ALA A 43 -3.82 -5.39 2.06
N TYR A 44 -4.17 -4.33 2.79
CA TYR A 44 -5.17 -4.39 3.87
C TYR A 44 -6.53 -4.87 3.32
N THR A 45 -6.98 -4.27 2.22
CA THR A 45 -8.28 -4.58 1.63
C THR A 45 -8.34 -6.03 1.13
N LEU A 46 -7.23 -6.50 0.53
CA LEU A 46 -7.15 -7.90 0.10
C LEU A 46 -7.45 -8.85 1.25
N ALA A 47 -6.81 -8.65 2.40
CA ALA A 47 -7.01 -9.51 3.57
C ALA A 47 -8.40 -9.30 4.19
N GLU A 48 -8.86 -8.05 4.27
CA GLU A 48 -10.17 -7.73 4.83
C GLU A 48 -11.31 -8.39 4.03
N ASN A 49 -11.19 -8.41 2.71
CA ASN A 49 -12.18 -9.04 1.84
C ASN A 49 -12.32 -10.55 2.12
N GLU A 50 -11.32 -11.15 2.73
CA GLU A 50 -11.34 -12.56 3.13
C GLU A 50 -11.61 -12.76 4.62
N GLY A 51 -11.98 -11.70 5.32
CA GLY A 51 -12.41 -11.76 6.71
C GLY A 51 -11.31 -11.57 7.74
N PHE A 52 -10.13 -11.07 7.33
CA PHE A 52 -8.99 -10.89 8.24
C PHE A 52 -8.68 -9.42 8.47
N GLN A 53 -8.48 -9.07 9.74
CA GLN A 53 -7.92 -7.77 10.11
C GLN A 53 -6.42 -7.91 10.28
N THR A 54 -5.67 -6.92 9.77
CA THR A 54 -4.21 -6.95 9.75
C THR A 54 -3.62 -5.60 10.12
N VAL A 55 -2.38 -5.63 10.60
CA VAL A 55 -1.56 -4.42 10.78
C VAL A 55 -0.30 -4.55 9.95
N GLY A 56 0.17 -3.44 9.40
CA GLY A 56 1.41 -3.39 8.63
C GLY A 56 2.61 -3.45 9.56
N THR A 57 3.63 -4.22 9.18
CA THR A 57 4.83 -4.42 10.00
C THR A 57 6.13 -4.14 9.27
N ARG A 58 6.12 -4.16 7.93
CA ARG A 58 7.33 -3.90 7.15
C ARG A 58 6.97 -3.41 5.75
N LEU A 59 7.78 -2.48 5.28
CA LEU A 59 7.73 -1.95 3.91
C LEU A 59 9.14 -1.79 3.40
N ASP A 60 9.36 -2.30 2.19
CA ASP A 60 10.61 -2.16 1.46
C ASP A 60 10.24 -1.79 0.03
N VAL A 61 10.10 -0.48 -0.20
CA VAL A 61 9.52 0.07 -1.42
C VAL A 61 10.45 1.11 -2.02
N SER A 62 10.57 1.07 -3.34
CA SER A 62 11.27 2.09 -4.12
C SER A 62 10.26 2.93 -4.88
N HIS A 63 10.42 4.26 -4.82
CA HIS A 63 9.64 5.22 -5.60
C HIS A 63 10.47 5.60 -6.83
N LEU A 64 10.14 5.04 -7.97
CA LEU A 64 11.01 5.03 -9.15
C LEU A 64 10.76 6.18 -10.11
N LYS A 65 9.53 6.70 -10.16
CA LYS A 65 9.14 7.75 -11.09
C LYS A 65 8.15 8.70 -10.43
N ALA A 66 8.41 9.99 -10.54
CA ALA A 66 7.51 11.02 -10.02
C ALA A 66 6.31 11.23 -10.93
N CYS A 67 5.20 11.67 -10.35
CA CYS A 67 4.06 12.19 -11.10
C CYS A 67 3.39 13.31 -10.32
N LYS A 68 2.58 14.11 -11.02
CA LYS A 68 1.91 15.27 -10.43
C LYS A 68 0.54 14.90 -9.87
N ALA A 69 -0.02 15.80 -9.06
CA ALA A 69 -1.44 15.75 -8.72
C ALA A 69 -2.28 15.72 -10.00
N GLY A 70 -3.39 14.99 -9.96
CA GLY A 70 -4.24 14.78 -11.14
C GLY A 70 -3.87 13.53 -11.94
N THR A 71 -2.72 12.91 -11.67
CA THR A 71 -2.33 11.67 -12.34
C THR A 71 -3.18 10.52 -11.81
N GLN A 72 -3.70 9.71 -12.73
CA GLN A 72 -4.37 8.47 -12.34
C GLN A 72 -3.34 7.38 -12.09
N VAL A 73 -3.41 6.77 -10.92
CA VAL A 73 -2.48 5.69 -10.52
C VAL A 73 -3.26 4.43 -10.20
N THR A 74 -2.69 3.30 -10.58
CA THR A 74 -3.22 1.96 -10.27
C THR A 74 -2.27 1.29 -9.30
N ILE A 75 -2.81 0.87 -8.17
CA ILE A 75 -2.07 0.22 -7.10
C ILE A 75 -2.48 -1.24 -7.04
N THR A 76 -1.52 -2.13 -7.06
CA THR A 76 -1.77 -3.58 -6.99
C THR A 76 -1.02 -4.18 -5.82
N ALA A 77 -1.71 -4.98 -5.01
CA ALA A 77 -1.10 -5.84 -4.01
C ALA A 77 -1.33 -7.29 -4.42
N GLU A 78 -0.29 -8.09 -4.33
CA GLU A 78 -0.37 -9.53 -4.58
C GLU A 78 0.16 -10.28 -3.38
N LEU A 79 -0.63 -11.19 -2.84
CA LEU A 79 -0.22 -12.03 -1.73
C LEU A 79 0.78 -13.08 -2.23
N THR A 80 1.99 -13.07 -1.67
CA THR A 80 3.08 -13.95 -2.11
C THR A 80 3.39 -15.05 -1.12
N GLN A 81 3.10 -14.84 0.16
CA GLN A 81 3.39 -15.84 1.18
C GLN A 81 2.43 -15.72 2.36
N VAL A 82 2.02 -16.86 2.87
CA VAL A 82 1.26 -16.98 4.12
C VAL A 82 2.04 -17.90 5.05
N ASP A 83 2.47 -17.38 6.18
CA ASP A 83 3.21 -18.14 7.19
C ASP A 83 2.55 -17.89 8.54
N GLY A 84 1.59 -18.78 8.89
CA GLY A 84 0.75 -18.56 10.06
C GLY A 84 -0.04 -17.25 9.90
N ARG A 85 0.20 -16.30 10.80
CA ARG A 85 -0.46 -14.99 10.77
C ARG A 85 0.34 -13.94 10.02
N ARG A 86 1.53 -14.28 9.53
CA ARG A 86 2.35 -13.36 8.75
C ARG A 86 2.00 -13.48 7.28
N LEU A 87 1.66 -12.35 6.66
CA LEU A 87 1.34 -12.24 5.25
C LEU A 87 2.40 -11.40 4.56
N GLU A 88 2.88 -11.87 3.41
CA GLU A 88 3.81 -11.09 2.60
C GLU A 88 3.20 -10.81 1.24
N TYR A 89 3.48 -9.60 0.74
CA TYR A 89 2.89 -9.09 -0.50
C TYR A 89 3.97 -8.49 -1.38
N ASN A 90 3.77 -8.58 -2.70
CA ASN A 90 4.37 -7.65 -3.65
C ASN A 90 3.38 -6.51 -3.86
N VAL A 91 3.88 -5.28 -3.89
CA VAL A 91 3.06 -4.09 -4.12
C VAL A 91 3.68 -3.27 -5.25
N LYS A 92 2.82 -2.65 -6.06
CA LYS A 92 3.28 -1.77 -7.12
C LYS A 92 2.29 -0.66 -7.40
N ALA A 93 2.80 0.43 -7.95
CA ALA A 93 2.02 1.57 -8.43
C ALA A 93 2.42 1.87 -9.86
N GLU A 94 1.42 2.05 -10.73
CA GLU A 94 1.62 2.34 -12.14
C GLU A 94 0.73 3.53 -12.55
N ASP A 95 1.17 4.30 -13.55
CA ASP A 95 0.31 5.34 -14.13
C ASP A 95 -0.58 4.76 -15.23
N ALA A 96 -1.43 5.60 -15.82
CA ALA A 96 -2.39 5.17 -16.85
C ALA A 96 -1.72 4.62 -18.11
N SER A 97 -0.46 4.98 -18.37
CA SER A 97 0.30 4.45 -19.52
C SER A 97 0.96 3.10 -19.21
N GLY A 98 0.85 2.63 -17.98
CA GLY A 98 1.51 1.41 -17.53
C GLY A 98 2.94 1.64 -17.06
N ALA A 99 3.39 2.90 -16.96
CA ALA A 99 4.72 3.19 -16.44
C ALA A 99 4.78 2.91 -14.95
N LEU A 100 5.82 2.20 -14.51
CA LEU A 100 6.00 1.84 -13.11
C LEU A 100 6.45 3.05 -12.31
N LEU A 101 5.64 3.46 -11.34
CA LEU A 101 5.94 4.57 -10.44
C LEU A 101 6.71 4.11 -9.20
N GLY A 102 6.40 2.93 -8.73
CA GLY A 102 7.05 2.36 -7.56
C GLY A 102 6.68 0.91 -7.37
N GLU A 103 7.51 0.19 -6.63
CA GLU A 103 7.26 -1.22 -6.31
C GLU A 103 8.06 -1.65 -5.09
N GLY A 104 7.67 -2.75 -4.52
CA GLY A 104 8.40 -3.32 -3.40
C GLY A 104 7.65 -4.45 -2.72
N LYS A 105 8.05 -4.68 -1.47
CA LYS A 105 7.52 -5.76 -0.64
C LYS A 105 6.90 -5.18 0.62
N HIS A 106 5.83 -5.83 1.08
CA HIS A 106 5.09 -5.41 2.25
C HIS A 106 4.74 -6.63 3.10
N GLN A 107 4.83 -6.47 4.41
CA GLN A 107 4.48 -7.52 5.36
C GLN A 107 3.38 -7.01 6.29
N ARG A 108 2.40 -7.87 6.55
CA ARG A 108 1.32 -7.59 7.49
C ARG A 108 1.11 -8.80 8.40
N PHE A 109 0.53 -8.55 9.57
CA PHE A 109 0.16 -9.60 10.51
C PHE A 109 -1.34 -9.61 10.74
N VAL A 110 -1.92 -10.79 10.69
CA VAL A 110 -3.32 -11.00 11.07
C VAL A 110 -3.44 -10.83 12.57
N ILE A 111 -4.39 -10.00 13.01
CA ILE A 111 -4.63 -9.73 14.42
C ILE A 111 -6.12 -9.86 14.74
N ASP A 112 -6.41 -10.06 16.03
CA ASP A 112 -7.75 -9.89 16.58
C ASP A 112 -7.82 -8.44 17.07
N PRO A 113 -8.68 -7.59 16.47
CA PRO A 113 -8.69 -6.15 16.80
C PRO A 113 -8.90 -5.85 18.28
N GLU A 114 -9.83 -6.55 18.93
CA GLU A 114 -10.11 -6.34 20.34
C GLU A 114 -8.91 -6.66 21.23
N ARG A 115 -8.32 -7.83 21.01
CA ARG A 115 -7.15 -8.26 21.80
C ARG A 115 -5.94 -7.39 21.50
N PHE A 116 -5.74 -7.03 20.25
CA PHE A 116 -4.64 -6.17 19.84
C PHE A 116 -4.73 -4.81 20.52
N MET A 117 -5.89 -4.15 20.45
CA MET A 117 -6.08 -2.83 21.05
C MET A 117 -6.00 -2.89 22.58
N ALA A 118 -6.52 -3.96 23.20
CA ALA A 118 -6.49 -4.11 24.65
C ALA A 118 -5.06 -4.16 25.20
N LYS A 119 -4.10 -4.71 24.44
CA LYS A 119 -2.69 -4.78 24.85
C LYS A 119 -1.98 -3.43 24.81
N LEU A 120 -2.54 -2.46 24.14
CA LEU A 120 -1.94 -1.12 24.03
C LEU A 120 -2.25 -0.22 25.25
N GLY A 121 -3.08 -0.67 26.12
CA GLY A 121 -3.45 0.05 27.33
C GLY A 121 -4.78 0.71 27.25
#